data_534568fd5f0955dd504eee1731eaf18a
#
_entry.id   534568fd5f0955dd504eee1731eaf18a
#
_cell.length_a   1.000
_cell.length_b   1.000
_cell.length_c   1.000
_cell.angle_alpha   90.00
_cell.angle_beta   90.00
_cell.angle_gamma   90.00
#
_symmetry.space_group_name_H-M   'P 1'
#
loop_
_entity.id
_entity.type
_entity.pdbx_description
1 polymer ?
#
loop_
_entity_poly.entity_id
_entity_poly.type
_entity_poly.pdbx_seq_one_letter_code
_entity_poly.pdbx_strand_id
1 'polypeptide(L)'
;MGTIPNARDLPAGSTNVPVVFVHDAAIDEFISSMLLSVMPGIDLLGLIVINADCISDPALEASSRLLQFIGRSDIPVALSRARGWNAFPWPYRGDCVSFNNLPILAQYKPQVATPPPDGEQLLTTLLQQAIEKAAPLTLLMTGPMTPLIDVLVHDTSLAKGVGRILWMGGAIDVAGNLDPSTTNPAVANTHAEWNAFWDPFSVHDVFKEFAGIHMFPLDISNSAPVSSEFIASLKQQGQSFRYSQLAYEAYSLVTGEPFYRLWDVTATCWLGRPDLYAPARAMPLTIEQWGFEQGWIHKPLVQGSKNSQNIYFKFADLAGFYQYVLTLLATNGS
;
A
#
# COMPACT_ATOMS: atom_id res chain seq x y z
N MET A 1 -18.09 -16.96 -13.49
CA MET A 1 -17.01 -17.32 -12.53
C MET A 1 -15.72 -17.26 -13.29
N GLY A 2 -14.94 -16.19 -13.11
CA GLY A 2 -13.59 -16.07 -13.68
C GLY A 2 -12.67 -17.09 -13.00
N THR A 3 -11.86 -17.77 -13.79
CA THR A 3 -10.82 -18.66 -13.25
C THR A 3 -9.87 -17.82 -12.41
N ILE A 4 -9.75 -18.17 -11.12
CA ILE A 4 -8.71 -17.61 -10.24
C ILE A 4 -7.37 -17.95 -10.91
N PRO A 5 -6.48 -16.97 -11.19
CA PRO A 5 -5.09 -17.30 -11.45
C PRO A 5 -4.62 -18.12 -10.24
N ASN A 6 -3.91 -19.21 -10.47
CA ASN A 6 -3.45 -20.07 -9.40
C ASN A 6 -2.88 -19.21 -8.28
N ALA A 7 -3.62 -19.09 -7.17
CA ALA A 7 -3.09 -18.46 -5.97
C ALA A 7 -1.76 -19.18 -5.70
N ARG A 8 -0.69 -18.39 -5.58
CA ARG A 8 0.63 -18.98 -5.35
C ARG A 8 0.56 -19.76 -4.05
N ASP A 9 0.88 -21.04 -4.10
CA ASP A 9 0.90 -21.87 -2.90
C ASP A 9 1.88 -21.28 -1.90
N LEU A 10 1.41 -21.06 -0.67
CA LEU A 10 2.30 -20.74 0.45
C LEU A 10 3.37 -21.83 0.54
N PRO A 11 4.66 -21.51 0.38
CA PRO A 11 5.71 -22.50 0.40
C PRO A 11 5.79 -23.13 1.79
N ALA A 12 5.59 -24.44 1.85
CA ALA A 12 5.71 -25.19 3.10
C ALA A 12 7.14 -25.10 3.63
N GLY A 13 7.30 -24.63 4.88
CA GLY A 13 8.59 -24.54 5.55
C GLY A 13 9.46 -23.35 5.16
N SER A 14 8.93 -22.36 4.43
CA SER A 14 9.65 -21.09 4.17
C SER A 14 9.86 -20.33 5.48
N THR A 15 11.07 -19.78 5.65
CA THR A 15 11.38 -18.81 6.71
C THR A 15 11.06 -17.37 6.30
N ASN A 16 10.67 -17.16 5.04
CA ASN A 16 10.30 -15.84 4.53
C ASN A 16 8.93 -15.41 5.06
N VAL A 17 8.76 -14.11 5.22
CA VAL A 17 7.48 -13.49 5.62
C VAL A 17 6.54 -13.50 4.41
N PRO A 18 5.39 -14.19 4.49
CA PRO A 18 4.41 -14.19 3.41
C PRO A 18 3.65 -12.86 3.41
N VAL A 19 3.74 -12.12 2.29
CA VAL A 19 3.14 -10.79 2.15
C VAL A 19 2.09 -10.80 1.04
N VAL A 20 0.91 -10.25 1.33
CA VAL A 20 -0.07 -9.82 0.34
C VAL A 20 -0.07 -8.30 0.32
N PHE A 21 0.10 -7.72 -0.86
CA PHE A 21 0.14 -6.29 -1.05
C PHE A 21 -1.19 -5.79 -1.61
N VAL A 22 -1.91 -5.00 -0.81
CA VAL A 22 -3.20 -4.38 -1.14
C VAL A 22 -2.98 -2.89 -1.30
N HIS A 23 -3.19 -2.35 -2.51
CA HIS A 23 -2.77 -1.01 -2.88
C HIS A 23 -3.73 -0.34 -3.88
N ASP A 24 -3.65 0.96 -4.06
CA ASP A 24 -4.50 1.71 -5.00
C ASP A 24 -3.75 2.35 -6.18
N ALA A 25 -2.54 1.85 -6.44
CA ALA A 25 -1.79 2.01 -7.69
C ALA A 25 -1.38 3.45 -8.05
N ALA A 26 -1.01 4.26 -7.07
CA ALA A 26 -0.22 5.46 -7.29
C ALA A 26 1.25 5.11 -7.62
N ILE A 27 2.06 6.11 -7.94
CA ILE A 27 3.47 5.91 -8.34
C ILE A 27 4.27 5.17 -7.27
N ASP A 28 4.11 5.55 -6.01
CA ASP A 28 4.89 5.03 -4.88
C ASP A 28 4.66 3.54 -4.62
N GLU A 29 3.48 3.03 -4.95
CA GLU A 29 3.11 1.63 -4.79
C GLU A 29 3.69 0.73 -5.87
N PHE A 30 3.89 1.24 -7.08
CA PHE A 30 4.65 0.51 -8.09
C PHE A 30 6.11 0.35 -7.65
N ILE A 31 6.68 1.38 -7.01
CA ILE A 31 8.03 1.28 -6.43
C ILE A 31 8.02 0.30 -5.25
N SER A 32 7.03 0.34 -4.38
CA SER A 32 6.83 -0.63 -3.29
C SER A 32 6.80 -2.07 -3.80
N SER A 33 6.11 -2.33 -4.92
CA SER A 33 6.07 -3.65 -5.57
C SER A 33 7.47 -4.11 -6.03
N MET A 34 8.28 -3.20 -6.56
CA MET A 34 9.69 -3.50 -6.93
C MET A 34 10.52 -3.82 -5.69
N LEU A 35 10.41 -3.02 -4.63
CA LEU A 35 11.14 -3.25 -3.38
C LEU A 35 10.81 -4.60 -2.76
N LEU A 36 9.52 -4.95 -2.68
CA LEU A 36 9.06 -6.24 -2.17
C LEU A 36 9.63 -7.42 -2.95
N SER A 37 9.82 -7.27 -4.26
CA SER A 37 10.33 -8.34 -5.13
C SER A 37 11.80 -8.69 -4.88
N VAL A 38 12.58 -7.75 -4.33
CA VAL A 38 14.03 -7.91 -4.10
C VAL A 38 14.41 -7.86 -2.61
N MET A 39 13.44 -7.60 -1.74
CA MET A 39 13.67 -7.50 -0.30
C MET A 39 13.94 -8.88 0.29
N PRO A 40 15.14 -9.11 0.91
CA PRO A 40 15.46 -10.40 1.51
C PRO A 40 14.45 -10.81 2.59
N GLY A 41 14.09 -12.08 2.62
CA GLY A 41 13.19 -12.63 3.63
C GLY A 41 11.70 -12.32 3.41
N ILE A 42 11.34 -11.76 2.27
CA ILE A 42 9.94 -11.49 1.88
C ILE A 42 9.51 -12.46 0.78
N ASP A 43 8.31 -12.97 0.88
CA ASP A 43 7.64 -13.75 -0.15
C ASP A 43 6.33 -13.05 -0.54
N LEU A 44 6.36 -12.32 -1.66
CA LEU A 44 5.19 -11.62 -2.19
C LEU A 44 4.27 -12.62 -2.89
N LEU A 45 3.06 -12.80 -2.34
CA LEU A 45 2.10 -13.81 -2.75
C LEU A 45 1.03 -13.31 -3.72
N GLY A 46 0.75 -12.03 -3.72
CA GLY A 46 -0.27 -11.43 -4.59
C GLY A 46 -0.32 -9.91 -4.47
N LEU A 47 -0.80 -9.28 -5.53
CA LEU A 47 -1.13 -7.87 -5.60
C LEU A 47 -2.65 -7.72 -5.72
N ILE A 48 -3.26 -6.91 -4.88
CA ILE A 48 -4.70 -6.59 -4.96
C ILE A 48 -4.82 -5.08 -5.16
N VAL A 49 -5.32 -4.70 -6.33
CA VAL A 49 -5.50 -3.30 -6.73
C VAL A 49 -6.88 -2.82 -6.29
N ILE A 50 -6.94 -1.70 -5.57
CA ILE A 50 -8.18 -1.02 -5.17
C ILE A 50 -8.42 0.14 -6.14
N ASN A 51 -9.65 0.32 -6.59
CA ASN A 51 -10.03 1.46 -7.44
C ASN A 51 -10.28 2.72 -6.59
N ALA A 52 -9.25 3.18 -5.87
CA ALA A 52 -9.27 4.43 -5.10
C ALA A 52 -8.44 5.51 -5.83
N ASP A 53 -7.13 5.55 -5.66
CA ASP A 53 -6.26 6.52 -6.35
C ASP A 53 -5.83 6.07 -7.76
N CYS A 54 -6.65 5.31 -8.44
CA CYS A 54 -6.33 4.84 -9.80
C CYS A 54 -7.55 4.67 -10.68
N ILE A 55 -7.27 4.36 -11.95
CA ILE A 55 -8.21 3.84 -12.93
C ILE A 55 -7.92 2.35 -13.08
N SER A 56 -8.91 1.49 -12.86
CA SER A 56 -8.74 0.03 -12.70
C SER A 56 -7.96 -0.64 -13.83
N ASP A 57 -8.38 -0.47 -15.07
CA ASP A 57 -7.76 -1.17 -16.19
C ASP A 57 -6.29 -0.74 -16.40
N PRO A 58 -5.95 0.57 -16.48
CA PRO A 58 -4.55 0.99 -16.54
C PRO A 58 -3.71 0.54 -15.34
N ALA A 59 -4.28 0.51 -14.13
CA ALA A 59 -3.58 0.08 -12.92
C ALA A 59 -3.24 -1.42 -12.96
N LEU A 60 -4.18 -2.26 -13.41
CA LEU A 60 -3.94 -3.70 -13.60
C LEU A 60 -2.90 -3.96 -14.70
N GLU A 61 -2.99 -3.23 -15.82
CA GLU A 61 -2.00 -3.33 -16.88
C GLU A 61 -0.60 -2.91 -16.41
N ALA A 62 -0.51 -1.79 -15.68
CA ALA A 62 0.74 -1.29 -15.12
C ALA A 62 1.36 -2.30 -14.15
N SER A 63 0.56 -2.85 -13.23
CA SER A 63 1.00 -3.90 -12.30
C SER A 63 1.49 -5.15 -13.04
N SER A 64 0.76 -5.60 -14.07
CA SER A 64 1.15 -6.75 -14.89
C SER A 64 2.45 -6.52 -15.66
N ARG A 65 2.62 -5.34 -16.28
CA ARG A 65 3.87 -4.95 -16.97
C ARG A 65 5.04 -4.88 -15.98
N LEU A 66 4.81 -4.30 -14.81
CA LEU A 66 5.81 -4.22 -13.75
C LEU A 66 6.27 -5.61 -13.30
N LEU A 67 5.34 -6.54 -13.06
CA LEU A 67 5.68 -7.91 -12.68
C LEU A 67 6.50 -8.62 -13.77
N GLN A 68 6.20 -8.39 -15.04
CA GLN A 68 7.05 -8.90 -16.13
C GLN A 68 8.43 -8.23 -16.15
N PHE A 69 8.48 -6.91 -15.94
CA PHE A 69 9.74 -6.16 -15.85
C PHE A 69 10.64 -6.70 -14.74
N ILE A 70 10.09 -7.03 -13.58
CA ILE A 70 10.86 -7.57 -12.43
C ILE A 70 11.06 -9.09 -12.50
N GLY A 71 10.56 -9.78 -13.55
CA GLY A 71 10.70 -11.23 -13.70
C GLY A 71 9.79 -12.04 -12.77
N ARG A 72 8.68 -11.46 -12.28
CA ARG A 72 7.77 -12.07 -11.32
C ARG A 72 6.34 -12.21 -11.84
N SER A 73 6.19 -12.64 -13.09
CA SER A 73 4.87 -12.95 -13.68
C SER A 73 4.13 -14.11 -13.00
N ASP A 74 4.79 -14.79 -12.06
CA ASP A 74 4.19 -15.81 -11.18
C ASP A 74 3.29 -15.23 -10.10
N ILE A 75 3.39 -13.93 -9.80
CA ILE A 75 2.60 -13.26 -8.77
C ILE A 75 1.23 -12.88 -9.37
N PRO A 76 0.11 -13.33 -8.79
CA PRO A 76 -1.22 -12.96 -9.25
C PRO A 76 -1.50 -11.49 -8.99
N VAL A 77 -2.13 -10.82 -9.95
CA VAL A 77 -2.71 -9.47 -9.82
C VAL A 77 -4.22 -9.58 -9.90
N ALA A 78 -4.93 -9.01 -8.94
CA ALA A 78 -6.37 -9.05 -8.86
C ALA A 78 -6.95 -7.65 -8.60
N LEU A 79 -8.19 -7.41 -9.05
CA LEU A 79 -8.92 -6.18 -8.83
C LEU A 79 -9.90 -6.34 -7.67
N SER A 80 -9.80 -5.47 -6.68
CA SER A 80 -10.80 -5.37 -5.62
C SER A 80 -12.13 -4.83 -6.15
N ARG A 81 -13.23 -5.37 -5.63
CA ARG A 81 -14.60 -4.87 -5.88
C ARG A 81 -14.98 -3.74 -4.96
N ALA A 82 -14.15 -3.42 -3.99
CA ALA A 82 -14.39 -2.37 -3.01
C ALA A 82 -14.79 -1.04 -3.65
N ARG A 83 -15.69 -0.32 -3.00
CA ARG A 83 -16.13 1.02 -3.37
C ARG A 83 -16.14 1.89 -2.12
N GLY A 84 -15.52 3.07 -2.23
CA GLY A 84 -15.47 4.01 -1.13
C GLY A 84 -16.79 4.75 -0.91
N TRP A 85 -16.93 5.28 0.27
CA TRP A 85 -17.95 6.27 0.60
C TRP A 85 -17.64 7.63 -0.03
N ASN A 86 -16.35 7.96 -0.10
CA ASN A 86 -15.86 9.21 -0.65
C ASN A 86 -15.03 8.94 -1.90
N ALA A 87 -15.19 9.79 -2.90
CA ALA A 87 -14.44 9.67 -4.13
C ALA A 87 -13.02 10.24 -3.96
N PHE A 88 -12.03 9.50 -4.46
CA PHE A 88 -10.68 10.04 -4.64
C PHE A 88 -10.69 11.11 -5.74
N PRO A 89 -9.91 12.20 -5.63
CA PRO A 89 -9.88 13.25 -6.64
C PRO A 89 -9.43 12.74 -7.99
N TRP A 90 -10.22 13.05 -9.01
CA TRP A 90 -9.95 12.58 -10.36
C TRP A 90 -8.54 12.92 -10.92
N PRO A 91 -7.97 14.12 -10.64
CA PRO A 91 -6.64 14.46 -11.16
C PRO A 91 -5.52 13.50 -10.74
N TYR A 92 -5.57 12.96 -9.52
CA TYR A 92 -4.53 12.06 -9.00
C TYR A 92 -4.64 10.64 -9.56
N ARG A 93 -5.84 10.20 -9.91
CA ARG A 93 -6.11 8.85 -10.42
C ARG A 93 -5.46 8.52 -11.76
N GLY A 94 -4.87 9.53 -12.43
CA GLY A 94 -4.19 9.38 -13.71
C GLY A 94 -2.77 8.82 -13.63
N ASP A 95 -2.16 8.73 -12.45
CA ASP A 95 -0.78 8.32 -12.26
C ASP A 95 -0.52 6.91 -12.79
N CYS A 96 -1.43 5.98 -12.58
CA CYS A 96 -1.33 4.62 -13.12
C CYS A 96 -1.30 4.60 -14.66
N VAL A 97 -1.98 5.53 -15.34
CA VAL A 97 -1.94 5.68 -16.80
C VAL A 97 -0.56 6.16 -17.23
N SER A 98 -0.03 7.17 -16.57
CA SER A 98 1.29 7.72 -16.86
C SER A 98 2.39 6.68 -16.64
N PHE A 99 2.34 5.95 -15.53
CA PHE A 99 3.27 4.84 -15.23
C PHE A 99 3.18 3.72 -16.27
N ASN A 100 1.95 3.29 -16.64
CA ASN A 100 1.72 2.23 -17.63
C ASN A 100 2.33 2.56 -19.00
N ASN A 101 2.51 3.84 -19.32
CA ASN A 101 3.05 4.32 -20.59
C ASN A 101 4.54 4.72 -20.53
N LEU A 102 5.26 4.42 -19.45
CA LEU A 102 6.69 4.67 -19.38
C LEU A 102 7.44 3.89 -20.48
N PRO A 103 8.36 4.54 -21.24
CA PRO A 103 9.07 3.91 -22.34
C PRO A 103 9.81 2.62 -21.96
N ILE A 104 10.39 2.57 -20.74
CA ILE A 104 11.10 1.38 -20.23
C ILE A 104 10.18 0.17 -20.09
N LEU A 105 8.87 0.36 -19.90
CA LEU A 105 7.87 -0.69 -19.80
C LEU A 105 7.25 -1.09 -21.15
N ALA A 106 7.49 -0.36 -22.24
CA ALA A 106 6.79 -0.53 -23.51
C ALA A 106 6.98 -1.93 -24.15
N GLN A 107 8.11 -2.60 -23.89
CA GLN A 107 8.37 -3.95 -24.41
C GLN A 107 7.58 -5.06 -23.69
N TYR A 108 7.05 -4.79 -22.49
CA TYR A 108 6.27 -5.74 -21.71
C TYR A 108 4.80 -5.61 -22.06
N LYS A 109 4.16 -6.73 -22.41
CA LYS A 109 2.73 -6.73 -22.78
C LYS A 109 1.92 -7.10 -21.54
N PRO A 110 0.91 -6.31 -21.15
CA PRO A 110 0.09 -6.65 -20.00
C PRO A 110 -0.62 -7.99 -20.21
N GLN A 111 -0.64 -8.81 -19.18
CA GLN A 111 -1.33 -10.11 -19.15
C GLN A 111 -2.45 -10.02 -18.13
N VAL A 112 -3.50 -9.29 -18.45
CA VAL A 112 -4.69 -9.13 -17.61
C VAL A 112 -5.83 -9.95 -18.21
N ALA A 113 -6.40 -10.85 -17.42
CA ALA A 113 -7.54 -11.63 -17.84
C ALA A 113 -8.80 -10.73 -17.98
N THR A 114 -9.73 -11.14 -18.82
CA THR A 114 -11.02 -10.47 -18.99
C THR A 114 -12.15 -11.47 -18.70
N PRO A 115 -12.94 -11.30 -17.60
CA PRO A 115 -12.81 -10.28 -16.58
C PRO A 115 -11.53 -10.45 -15.72
N PRO A 116 -11.06 -9.38 -15.07
CA PRO A 116 -9.91 -9.48 -14.17
C PRO A 116 -10.22 -10.38 -12.97
N PRO A 117 -9.19 -11.02 -12.39
CA PRO A 117 -9.35 -11.79 -11.16
C PRO A 117 -9.93 -10.93 -10.03
N ASP A 118 -10.76 -11.55 -9.21
CA ASP A 118 -11.41 -10.93 -8.06
C ASP A 118 -10.45 -10.83 -6.86
N GLY A 119 -10.21 -9.61 -6.36
CA GLY A 119 -9.27 -9.33 -5.28
C GLY A 119 -9.68 -9.93 -3.95
N GLU A 120 -10.96 -9.83 -3.59
CA GLU A 120 -11.49 -10.39 -2.34
C GLU A 120 -11.46 -11.92 -2.38
N GLN A 121 -11.68 -12.53 -3.53
CA GLN A 121 -11.54 -13.98 -3.68
C GLN A 121 -10.08 -14.42 -3.57
N LEU A 122 -9.13 -13.67 -4.15
CA LEU A 122 -7.70 -13.94 -3.98
C LEU A 122 -7.30 -13.84 -2.50
N LEU A 123 -7.71 -12.77 -1.81
CA LEU A 123 -7.43 -12.57 -0.39
C LEU A 123 -8.03 -13.70 0.47
N THR A 124 -9.29 -14.07 0.21
CA THR A 124 -9.95 -15.19 0.88
C THR A 124 -9.16 -16.48 0.73
N THR A 125 -8.75 -16.80 -0.49
CA THR A 125 -7.99 -18.02 -0.78
C THR A 125 -6.65 -18.04 -0.04
N LEU A 126 -5.91 -16.93 -0.05
CA LEU A 126 -4.63 -16.82 0.63
C LEU A 126 -4.78 -16.89 2.16
N LEU A 127 -5.81 -16.28 2.74
CA LEU A 127 -6.10 -16.39 4.18
C LEU A 127 -6.49 -17.82 4.58
N GLN A 128 -7.28 -18.53 3.79
CA GLN A 128 -7.59 -19.93 4.02
C GLN A 128 -6.32 -20.81 4.02
N GLN A 129 -5.46 -20.63 3.01
CA GLN A 129 -4.18 -21.33 2.97
C GLN A 129 -3.29 -21.02 4.17
N ALA A 130 -3.29 -19.75 4.62
CA ALA A 130 -2.54 -19.33 5.80
C ALA A 130 -3.01 -20.05 7.08
N ILE A 131 -4.32 -20.20 7.24
CA ILE A 131 -4.92 -20.94 8.35
C ILE A 131 -4.55 -22.44 8.27
N GLU A 132 -4.75 -23.06 7.10
CA GLU A 132 -4.48 -24.48 6.87
C GLU A 132 -3.01 -24.84 7.11
N LYS A 133 -2.09 -23.98 6.71
CA LYS A 133 -0.64 -24.19 6.83
C LYS A 133 -0.06 -23.62 8.14
N ALA A 134 -0.87 -23.04 9.01
CA ALA A 134 -0.45 -22.34 10.23
C ALA A 134 0.68 -21.30 9.95
N ALA A 135 0.59 -20.60 8.82
CA ALA A 135 1.53 -19.60 8.35
C ALA A 135 0.80 -18.24 8.11
N PRO A 136 0.51 -17.47 9.17
CA PRO A 136 -0.28 -16.26 9.07
C PRO A 136 0.37 -15.22 8.14
N LEU A 137 -0.47 -14.53 7.35
CA LEU A 137 -0.04 -13.53 6.37
C LEU A 137 0.32 -12.20 7.01
N THR A 138 1.26 -11.51 6.42
CA THR A 138 1.41 -10.07 6.56
C THR A 138 0.63 -9.38 5.43
N LEU A 139 -0.33 -8.55 5.80
CA LEU A 139 -1.03 -7.68 4.86
C LEU A 139 -0.33 -6.32 4.86
N LEU A 140 0.29 -5.97 3.74
CA LEU A 140 0.75 -4.61 3.49
C LEU A 140 -0.38 -3.89 2.75
N MET A 141 -0.96 -2.88 3.38
CA MET A 141 -2.07 -2.11 2.84
C MET A 141 -1.65 -0.65 2.72
N THR A 142 -1.58 -0.15 1.50
CA THR A 142 -1.19 1.24 1.22
C THR A 142 -2.32 2.04 0.57
N GLY A 143 -3.48 1.43 0.50
CA GLY A 143 -4.76 2.04 0.16
C GLY A 143 -5.80 1.86 1.28
N PRO A 144 -7.07 2.06 0.97
CA PRO A 144 -8.17 1.81 1.91
C PRO A 144 -8.23 0.38 2.43
N MET A 145 -8.78 0.19 3.63
CA MET A 145 -8.87 -1.12 4.30
C MET A 145 -10.08 -1.96 3.87
N THR A 146 -10.93 -1.44 3.01
CA THR A 146 -12.20 -2.05 2.60
C THR A 146 -12.10 -3.50 2.13
N PRO A 147 -11.12 -3.91 1.30
CA PRO A 147 -11.03 -5.30 0.83
C PRO A 147 -10.89 -6.32 1.96
N LEU A 148 -10.23 -5.94 3.06
CA LEU A 148 -10.08 -6.82 4.23
C LEU A 148 -11.44 -7.00 4.94
N ILE A 149 -12.17 -5.92 5.16
CA ILE A 149 -13.48 -5.98 5.82
C ILE A 149 -14.50 -6.69 4.95
N ASP A 150 -14.51 -6.46 3.64
CA ASP A 150 -15.41 -7.16 2.70
C ASP A 150 -15.23 -8.69 2.78
N VAL A 151 -14.00 -9.16 2.94
CA VAL A 151 -13.73 -10.60 3.14
C VAL A 151 -14.23 -11.08 4.50
N LEU A 152 -13.97 -10.33 5.58
CA LEU A 152 -14.31 -10.72 6.95
C LEU A 152 -15.81 -10.66 7.24
N VAL A 153 -16.56 -9.80 6.58
CA VAL A 153 -18.03 -9.76 6.69
C VAL A 153 -18.66 -11.08 6.22
N HIS A 154 -18.06 -11.74 5.23
CA HIS A 154 -18.53 -13.04 4.72
C HIS A 154 -18.07 -14.22 5.59
N ASP A 155 -16.85 -14.14 6.14
CA ASP A 155 -16.29 -15.17 7.01
C ASP A 155 -15.30 -14.58 8.02
N THR A 156 -15.77 -14.29 9.22
CA THR A 156 -14.94 -13.73 10.30
C THR A 156 -13.81 -14.66 10.74
N SER A 157 -13.91 -15.97 10.47
CA SER A 157 -12.85 -16.92 10.84
C SER A 157 -11.55 -16.69 10.09
N LEU A 158 -11.60 -16.02 8.93
CA LEU A 158 -10.45 -15.67 8.11
C LEU A 158 -9.50 -14.66 8.78
N ALA A 159 -9.96 -13.93 9.79
CA ALA A 159 -9.10 -13.09 10.63
C ALA A 159 -7.93 -13.88 11.27
N LYS A 160 -8.11 -15.19 11.51
CA LYS A 160 -7.05 -16.08 12.03
C LYS A 160 -5.89 -16.27 11.06
N GLY A 161 -6.12 -16.05 9.77
CA GLY A 161 -5.08 -16.10 8.73
C GLY A 161 -4.22 -14.81 8.67
N VAL A 162 -4.66 -13.74 9.34
CA VAL A 162 -3.92 -12.48 9.41
C VAL A 162 -2.96 -12.51 10.59
N GLY A 163 -1.68 -12.49 10.32
CA GLY A 163 -0.63 -12.43 11.34
C GLY A 163 -0.21 -11.00 11.67
N ARG A 164 -0.24 -10.13 10.67
CA ARG A 164 0.17 -8.73 10.81
C ARG A 164 -0.49 -7.87 9.75
N ILE A 165 -0.83 -6.63 10.13
CA ILE A 165 -1.26 -5.59 9.19
C ILE A 165 -0.27 -4.43 9.29
N LEU A 166 0.30 -4.02 8.15
CA LEU A 166 0.99 -2.75 7.97
C LEU A 166 0.07 -1.86 7.15
N TRP A 167 -0.21 -0.67 7.64
CA TRP A 167 -1.09 0.26 6.94
C TRP A 167 -0.47 1.64 6.79
N MET A 168 -0.36 2.12 5.53
CA MET A 168 -0.16 3.53 5.24
C MET A 168 -1.53 4.19 5.24
N GLY A 169 -1.77 5.07 6.20
CA GLY A 169 -3.04 5.80 6.30
C GLY A 169 -3.19 6.58 7.59
N GLY A 170 -4.03 7.58 7.51
CA GLY A 170 -4.36 8.46 8.61
C GLY A 170 -3.39 9.61 8.85
N ALA A 171 -3.83 10.55 9.66
CA ALA A 171 -3.07 11.67 10.21
C ALA A 171 -3.47 11.81 11.69
N ILE A 172 -2.50 11.82 12.60
CA ILE A 172 -2.75 11.74 14.06
C ILE A 172 -2.40 13.05 14.75
N ASP A 173 -1.11 13.43 14.73
CA ASP A 173 -0.59 14.65 15.37
C ASP A 173 -0.28 15.75 14.31
N VAL A 174 -0.59 15.50 13.03
CA VAL A 174 -0.39 16.43 11.90
C VAL A 174 -1.70 16.67 11.17
N ALA A 175 -1.73 17.69 10.31
CA ALA A 175 -2.86 17.93 9.43
C ALA A 175 -3.02 16.78 8.41
N GLY A 176 -4.26 16.53 7.98
CA GLY A 176 -4.58 15.67 6.87
C GLY A 176 -4.12 16.23 5.52
N ASN A 177 -4.36 15.48 4.46
CA ASN A 177 -3.94 15.84 3.10
C ASN A 177 -5.11 15.99 2.11
N LEU A 178 -6.35 16.11 2.59
CA LEU A 178 -7.48 16.43 1.72
C LEU A 178 -7.31 17.82 1.12
N ASP A 179 -7.45 17.91 -0.21
CA ASP A 179 -7.53 19.21 -0.89
C ASP A 179 -8.99 19.69 -0.92
N PRO A 180 -9.34 20.76 -0.21
CA PRO A 180 -10.71 21.27 -0.19
C PRO A 180 -11.25 21.69 -1.58
N SER A 181 -10.36 21.98 -2.54
CA SER A 181 -10.76 22.34 -3.90
C SER A 181 -11.24 21.14 -4.73
N THR A 182 -10.87 19.92 -4.33
CA THR A 182 -11.20 18.66 -5.04
C THR A 182 -12.18 17.78 -4.27
N THR A 183 -12.52 18.16 -3.04
CA THR A 183 -13.38 17.38 -2.13
C THR A 183 -14.74 18.05 -1.98
N ASN A 184 -15.80 17.27 -1.76
CA ASN A 184 -17.12 17.83 -1.44
C ASN A 184 -17.04 18.72 -0.19
N PRO A 185 -17.41 20.02 -0.26
CA PRO A 185 -17.33 20.95 0.87
C PRO A 185 -18.06 20.49 2.13
N ALA A 186 -19.08 19.62 1.99
CA ALA A 186 -19.83 19.09 3.13
C ALA A 186 -19.04 18.10 4.00
N VAL A 187 -17.94 17.55 3.48
CA VAL A 187 -17.08 16.57 4.17
C VAL A 187 -15.60 16.94 4.07
N ALA A 188 -15.26 18.03 3.39
CA ALA A 188 -13.90 18.55 3.33
C ALA A 188 -13.44 18.98 4.73
N ASN A 189 -12.31 18.44 5.19
CA ASN A 189 -11.73 18.77 6.49
C ASN A 189 -10.21 18.78 6.40
N THR A 190 -9.55 19.25 7.46
CA THR A 190 -8.09 19.38 7.55
C THR A 190 -7.44 18.25 8.36
N HIS A 191 -8.20 17.25 8.75
CA HIS A 191 -7.73 16.19 9.67
C HIS A 191 -7.58 14.85 9.01
N ALA A 192 -8.36 14.58 7.94
CA ALA A 192 -8.37 13.27 7.30
C ALA A 192 -7.24 13.11 6.27
N GLU A 193 -6.75 11.90 6.17
CA GLU A 193 -5.87 11.40 5.12
C GLU A 193 -6.70 10.56 4.13
N TRP A 194 -6.30 10.51 2.86
CA TRP A 194 -7.10 9.96 1.78
C TRP A 194 -7.51 8.51 1.96
N ASN A 195 -6.62 7.61 2.40
CA ASN A 195 -6.93 6.19 2.61
C ASN A 195 -7.96 5.99 3.74
N ALA A 196 -7.87 6.82 4.78
CA ALA A 196 -8.82 6.83 5.88
C ALA A 196 -10.16 7.47 5.47
N PHE A 197 -10.11 8.55 4.67
CA PHE A 197 -11.28 9.28 4.22
C PHE A 197 -12.10 8.53 3.17
N TRP A 198 -11.46 7.76 2.30
CA TRP A 198 -12.12 7.03 1.23
C TRP A 198 -13.19 6.05 1.77
N ASP A 199 -12.86 5.34 2.86
CA ASP A 199 -13.81 4.47 3.55
C ASP A 199 -13.55 4.43 5.08
N PRO A 200 -14.06 5.42 5.83
CA PRO A 200 -13.86 5.48 7.28
C PRO A 200 -14.59 4.36 8.04
N PHE A 201 -15.58 3.71 7.42
CA PHE A 201 -16.27 2.59 8.03
C PHE A 201 -15.39 1.35 8.08
N SER A 202 -14.68 1.06 6.99
CA SER A 202 -13.75 -0.07 6.97
C SER A 202 -12.61 0.13 7.97
N VAL A 203 -12.07 1.34 8.11
CA VAL A 203 -11.05 1.65 9.12
C VAL A 203 -11.59 1.43 10.54
N HIS A 204 -12.82 1.89 10.81
CA HIS A 204 -13.49 1.66 12.10
C HIS A 204 -13.59 0.17 12.43
N ASP A 205 -14.06 -0.64 11.49
CA ASP A 205 -14.26 -2.07 11.69
C ASP A 205 -12.94 -2.83 11.82
N VAL A 206 -11.90 -2.45 11.06
CA VAL A 206 -10.55 -3.03 11.21
C VAL A 206 -9.95 -2.69 12.58
N PHE A 207 -10.10 -1.46 13.07
CA PHE A 207 -9.62 -1.09 14.41
C PHE A 207 -10.38 -1.82 15.53
N LYS A 208 -11.62 -2.18 15.30
CA LYS A 208 -12.43 -2.97 16.24
C LYS A 208 -12.02 -4.45 16.23
N GLU A 209 -11.73 -5.00 15.07
CA GLU A 209 -11.38 -6.42 14.89
C GLU A 209 -9.93 -6.70 15.28
N PHE A 210 -8.98 -5.83 14.91
CA PHE A 210 -7.55 -6.05 15.09
C PHE A 210 -6.93 -5.07 16.08
N ALA A 211 -6.04 -5.62 16.92
CA ALA A 211 -5.10 -4.85 17.73
C ALA A 211 -3.70 -4.92 17.13
N GLY A 212 -2.89 -3.92 17.41
CA GLY A 212 -1.47 -3.94 17.05
C GLY A 212 -1.17 -3.71 15.57
N ILE A 213 -2.10 -3.10 14.81
CA ILE A 213 -1.85 -2.67 13.43
C ILE A 213 -0.65 -1.74 13.43
N HIS A 214 0.32 -2.00 12.56
CA HIS A 214 1.46 -1.13 12.32
C HIS A 214 1.04 0.00 11.38
N MET A 215 0.84 1.20 11.93
CA MET A 215 0.37 2.36 11.18
C MET A 215 1.52 3.30 10.82
N PHE A 216 1.53 3.71 9.57
CA PHE A 216 2.49 4.68 9.00
C PHE A 216 1.71 5.90 8.48
N PRO A 217 1.20 6.75 9.40
CA PRO A 217 0.37 7.90 9.02
C PRO A 217 1.22 9.02 8.39
N LEU A 218 0.56 10.11 7.99
CA LEU A 218 1.24 11.32 7.50
C LEU A 218 2.27 11.87 8.48
N ASP A 219 2.14 11.58 9.77
CA ASP A 219 3.09 11.96 10.82
C ASP A 219 4.53 11.52 10.52
N ILE A 220 4.72 10.31 9.99
CA ILE A 220 6.03 9.83 9.59
C ILE A 220 6.29 10.07 8.10
N SER A 221 5.32 9.76 7.23
CA SER A 221 5.55 9.75 5.79
C SER A 221 5.78 11.16 5.20
N ASN A 222 5.24 12.21 5.81
CA ASN A 222 5.53 13.60 5.44
C ASN A 222 7.01 13.98 5.58
N SER A 223 7.78 13.26 6.39
CA SER A 223 9.21 13.49 6.55
C SER A 223 10.09 12.84 5.47
N ALA A 224 9.49 12.07 4.56
CA ALA A 224 10.18 11.37 3.47
C ALA A 224 9.78 11.91 2.08
N PRO A 225 10.14 13.17 1.70
CA PRO A 225 9.80 13.73 0.40
C PRO A 225 10.53 13.02 -0.74
N VAL A 226 9.90 13.00 -1.94
CA VAL A 226 10.59 12.70 -3.20
C VAL A 226 11.47 13.90 -3.54
N SER A 227 12.63 14.01 -2.89
CA SER A 227 13.50 15.17 -3.00
C SER A 227 14.31 15.18 -4.30
N SER A 228 14.80 16.37 -4.68
CA SER A 228 15.70 16.53 -5.85
C SER A 228 16.98 15.71 -5.71
N GLU A 229 17.51 15.55 -4.49
CA GLU A 229 18.69 14.76 -4.19
C GLU A 229 18.41 13.26 -4.37
N PHE A 230 17.25 12.80 -3.94
CA PHE A 230 16.83 11.41 -4.13
C PHE A 230 16.64 11.10 -5.62
N ILE A 231 15.95 11.97 -6.36
CA ILE A 231 15.79 11.87 -7.82
C ILE A 231 17.15 11.87 -8.54
N ALA A 232 18.07 12.74 -8.13
CA ALA A 232 19.41 12.78 -8.73
C ALA A 232 20.19 11.46 -8.47
N SER A 233 20.05 10.90 -7.27
CA SER A 233 20.66 9.61 -6.89
C SER A 233 20.09 8.46 -7.75
N LEU A 234 18.76 8.39 -7.92
CA LEU A 234 18.11 7.41 -8.79
C LEU A 234 18.57 7.54 -10.25
N LYS A 235 18.66 8.80 -10.75
CA LYS A 235 19.13 9.08 -12.11
C LYS A 235 20.57 8.59 -12.33
N GLN A 236 21.46 8.86 -11.39
CA GLN A 236 22.84 8.40 -11.47
C GLN A 236 22.91 6.88 -11.42
N GLN A 237 22.23 6.26 -10.47
CA GLN A 237 22.22 4.81 -10.26
C GLN A 237 21.54 4.08 -11.43
N GLY A 238 20.53 4.69 -12.04
CA GLY A 238 19.81 4.16 -13.20
C GLY A 238 20.64 3.99 -14.46
N GLN A 239 21.85 4.61 -14.52
CA GLN A 239 22.81 4.35 -15.60
C GLN A 239 23.35 2.91 -15.60
N SER A 240 23.29 2.23 -14.44
CA SER A 240 23.82 0.88 -14.26
C SER A 240 22.76 -0.14 -13.87
N PHE A 241 21.66 0.31 -13.27
CA PHE A 241 20.64 -0.55 -12.69
C PHE A 241 19.25 -0.20 -13.20
N ARG A 242 18.60 -1.16 -13.88
CA ARG A 242 17.30 -0.95 -14.53
C ARG A 242 16.16 -0.65 -13.55
N TYR A 243 16.24 -1.16 -12.30
CA TYR A 243 15.22 -0.83 -11.29
C TYR A 243 15.32 0.62 -10.86
N SER A 244 16.53 1.14 -10.66
CA SER A 244 16.74 2.56 -10.38
C SER A 244 16.34 3.45 -11.55
N GLN A 245 16.55 2.99 -12.79
CA GLN A 245 16.08 3.71 -13.98
C GLN A 245 14.57 3.81 -13.99
N LEU A 246 13.84 2.70 -13.77
CA LEU A 246 12.37 2.73 -13.71
C LEU A 246 11.90 3.63 -12.56
N ALA A 247 12.52 3.53 -11.37
CA ALA A 247 12.16 4.38 -10.24
C ALA A 247 12.41 5.87 -10.53
N TYR A 248 13.53 6.21 -11.21
CA TYR A 248 13.80 7.57 -11.67
C TYR A 248 12.72 8.07 -12.64
N GLU A 249 12.36 7.26 -13.65
CA GLU A 249 11.33 7.63 -14.63
C GLU A 249 9.96 7.79 -13.97
N ALA A 250 9.61 6.88 -13.05
CA ALA A 250 8.34 6.89 -12.33
C ALA A 250 8.20 8.13 -11.42
N TYR A 251 9.17 8.38 -10.53
CA TYR A 251 9.12 9.56 -9.67
C TYR A 251 9.29 10.86 -10.45
N SER A 252 9.88 10.84 -11.65
CA SER A 252 9.94 12.02 -12.53
C SER A 252 8.56 12.47 -13.01
N LEU A 253 7.56 11.58 -13.03
CA LEU A 253 6.18 11.93 -13.38
C LEU A 253 5.55 12.89 -12.35
N VAL A 254 5.95 12.79 -11.09
CA VAL A 254 5.38 13.54 -9.96
C VAL A 254 6.29 14.64 -9.42
N THR A 255 7.40 14.96 -10.10
CA THR A 255 8.31 16.06 -9.68
C THR A 255 7.69 17.45 -9.73
N GLY A 256 6.60 17.63 -10.49
CA GLY A 256 5.79 18.85 -10.49
C GLY A 256 4.90 19.03 -9.25
N GLU A 257 4.84 18.02 -8.38
CA GLU A 257 4.01 17.95 -7.20
C GLU A 257 4.88 18.06 -5.93
N PRO A 258 5.13 19.26 -5.41
CA PRO A 258 6.07 19.47 -4.30
C PRO A 258 5.61 18.80 -3.00
N PHE A 259 4.35 18.35 -2.94
CA PHE A 259 3.78 17.61 -1.82
C PHE A 259 4.06 16.11 -1.89
N TYR A 260 4.57 15.54 -3.01
CA TYR A 260 4.73 14.11 -3.17
C TYR A 260 5.77 13.54 -2.19
N ARG A 261 5.41 12.42 -1.56
CA ARG A 261 6.22 11.75 -0.54
C ARG A 261 6.37 10.26 -0.87
N LEU A 262 7.30 9.62 -0.19
CA LEU A 262 7.47 8.17 -0.15
C LEU A 262 6.50 7.57 0.89
N TRP A 263 5.18 7.79 0.70
CA TRP A 263 4.16 7.38 1.67
C TRP A 263 4.15 5.87 1.85
N ASP A 264 4.02 5.13 0.78
CA ASP A 264 3.80 3.69 0.75
C ASP A 264 5.11 2.93 0.87
N VAL A 265 6.17 3.46 0.29
CA VAL A 265 7.54 2.98 0.49
C VAL A 265 7.94 3.09 1.96
N THR A 266 7.42 4.08 2.71
CA THR A 266 7.62 4.17 4.16
C THR A 266 7.05 2.95 4.88
N ALA A 267 5.83 2.53 4.60
CA ALA A 267 5.26 1.31 5.18
C ALA A 267 5.99 0.04 4.69
N THR A 268 6.31 -0.01 3.40
CA THR A 268 6.97 -1.16 2.76
C THR A 268 8.34 -1.45 3.33
N CYS A 269 9.19 -0.45 3.49
CA CYS A 269 10.57 -0.62 3.97
C CYS A 269 10.68 -1.09 5.42
N TRP A 270 9.63 -0.88 6.22
CA TRP A 270 9.59 -1.41 7.58
C TRP A 270 9.69 -2.94 7.64
N LEU A 271 9.21 -3.64 6.63
CA LEU A 271 9.29 -5.11 6.54
C LEU A 271 10.73 -5.62 6.58
N GLY A 272 11.63 -4.93 5.92
CA GLY A 272 13.04 -5.34 5.84
C GLY A 272 13.96 -4.65 6.86
N ARG A 273 13.62 -3.43 7.29
CA ARG A 273 14.45 -2.59 8.16
C ARG A 273 13.63 -1.82 9.20
N PRO A 274 12.99 -2.55 10.15
CA PRO A 274 12.22 -1.89 11.22
C PRO A 274 13.10 -1.03 12.15
N ASP A 275 14.40 -1.28 12.19
CA ASP A 275 15.38 -0.51 12.97
C ASP A 275 15.57 0.94 12.49
N LEU A 276 15.18 1.25 11.25
CA LEU A 276 15.20 2.61 10.71
C LEU A 276 14.09 3.51 11.28
N TYR A 277 13.15 2.94 12.01
CA TYR A 277 11.98 3.62 12.57
C TYR A 277 12.14 3.78 14.08
N ALA A 278 11.76 4.94 14.60
CA ALA A 278 11.67 5.09 16.05
C ALA A 278 10.60 4.13 16.61
N PRO A 279 10.71 3.70 17.89
CA PRO A 279 9.74 2.81 18.47
C PRO A 279 8.31 3.30 18.29
N ALA A 280 7.41 2.40 17.90
CA ALA A 280 6.00 2.71 17.78
C ALA A 280 5.40 3.12 19.13
N ARG A 281 4.42 4.02 19.10
CA ARG A 281 3.58 4.32 20.25
C ARG A 281 2.29 3.52 20.16
N ALA A 282 2.06 2.61 21.11
CA ALA A 282 0.79 1.90 21.20
C ALA A 282 -0.27 2.83 21.79
N MET A 283 -1.37 3.05 21.06
CA MET A 283 -2.48 3.87 21.53
C MET A 283 -3.82 3.42 20.96
N PRO A 284 -4.93 3.54 21.73
CA PRO A 284 -6.25 3.34 21.21
C PRO A 284 -6.58 4.47 20.22
N LEU A 285 -7.19 4.11 19.09
CA LEU A 285 -7.62 5.06 18.08
C LEU A 285 -9.09 4.81 17.72
N THR A 286 -9.74 5.85 17.26
CA THR A 286 -11.05 5.84 16.64
C THR A 286 -11.01 6.69 15.37
N ILE A 287 -12.02 6.57 14.54
CA ILE A 287 -12.19 7.37 13.32
C ILE A 287 -13.59 7.96 13.27
N GLU A 288 -13.70 9.19 12.82
CA GLU A 288 -14.98 9.82 12.56
C GLU A 288 -15.56 9.28 11.25
N GLN A 289 -16.70 8.57 11.36
CA GLN A 289 -17.35 7.92 10.22
C GLN A 289 -18.28 8.87 9.46
N TRP A 290 -18.74 9.94 10.11
CA TRP A 290 -19.79 10.82 9.61
C TRP A 290 -19.48 12.29 9.82
N GLY A 291 -20.13 13.13 9.03
CA GLY A 291 -20.11 14.58 9.24
C GLY A 291 -18.88 15.28 8.70
N PHE A 292 -18.63 16.48 9.22
CA PHE A 292 -17.58 17.37 8.70
C PHE A 292 -16.15 16.88 9.01
N GLU A 293 -15.98 16.01 10.00
CA GLU A 293 -14.68 15.47 10.38
C GLU A 293 -14.49 14.03 9.87
N GLN A 294 -15.29 13.61 8.90
CA GLN A 294 -15.23 12.25 8.35
C GLN A 294 -13.82 11.88 7.89
N GLY A 295 -13.34 10.72 8.32
CA GLY A 295 -11.98 10.23 8.05
C GLY A 295 -10.92 10.68 9.06
N TRP A 296 -11.25 11.56 10.02
CA TRP A 296 -10.32 11.97 11.06
C TRP A 296 -10.08 10.82 12.05
N ILE A 297 -8.82 10.46 12.22
CA ILE A 297 -8.38 9.46 13.18
C ILE A 297 -7.82 10.16 14.42
N HIS A 298 -8.36 9.82 15.59
CA HIS A 298 -7.95 10.44 16.85
C HIS A 298 -8.06 9.48 18.04
N LYS A 299 -7.57 9.91 19.19
CA LYS A 299 -7.78 9.17 20.44
C LYS A 299 -9.25 9.25 20.84
N PRO A 300 -9.87 8.12 21.25
CA PRO A 300 -11.26 8.15 21.70
C PRO A 300 -11.43 9.04 22.94
N LEU A 301 -12.48 9.86 22.93
CA LEU A 301 -12.81 10.77 24.05
C LEU A 301 -13.28 9.99 25.30
N VAL A 302 -13.81 8.79 25.10
CA VAL A 302 -14.28 7.90 26.20
C VAL A 302 -13.45 6.63 26.13
N GLN A 303 -12.94 6.19 27.27
CA GLN A 303 -12.24 4.90 27.35
C GLN A 303 -13.21 3.76 26.98
N GLY A 304 -13.06 3.20 25.78
CA GLY A 304 -13.94 2.14 25.27
C GLY A 304 -13.30 1.23 24.25
N SER A 305 -12.32 1.68 23.48
CA SER A 305 -11.58 0.81 22.56
C SER A 305 -10.59 -0.03 23.35
N LYS A 306 -10.74 -1.35 23.26
CA LYS A 306 -9.80 -2.31 23.89
C LYS A 306 -8.55 -2.51 23.03
N ASN A 307 -8.61 -2.15 21.75
CA ASN A 307 -7.54 -2.40 20.79
C ASN A 307 -6.68 -1.15 20.63
N SER A 308 -5.40 -1.27 20.99
CA SER A 308 -4.39 -0.25 20.69
C SER A 308 -3.68 -0.59 19.39
N GLN A 309 -3.36 0.44 18.59
CA GLN A 309 -2.60 0.33 17.36
C GLN A 309 -1.16 0.80 17.59
N ASN A 310 -0.21 0.30 16.82
CA ASN A 310 1.21 0.66 16.88
C ASN A 310 1.50 1.77 15.86
N ILE A 311 1.65 3.01 16.30
CA ILE A 311 1.79 4.16 15.42
C ILE A 311 3.26 4.59 15.35
N TYR A 312 3.77 4.72 14.12
CA TYR A 312 5.11 5.23 13.82
C TYR A 312 5.04 6.72 13.49
N PHE A 313 5.66 7.55 14.30
CA PHE A 313 5.61 9.01 14.16
C PHE A 313 6.83 9.60 13.49
N LYS A 314 7.95 8.87 13.46
CA LYS A 314 9.22 9.37 12.90
C LYS A 314 10.18 8.24 12.60
N PHE A 315 11.10 8.50 11.70
CA PHE A 315 12.28 7.66 11.51
C PHE A 315 13.25 7.80 12.69
N ALA A 316 13.96 6.72 13.01
CA ALA A 316 15.18 6.75 13.82
C ALA A 316 16.36 7.18 12.96
N ASP A 317 16.38 6.73 11.68
CA ASP A 317 17.41 7.07 10.70
C ASP A 317 16.77 7.28 9.31
N LEU A 318 16.42 8.52 9.00
CA LEU A 318 15.82 8.89 7.70
C LEU A 318 16.85 8.76 6.55
N ALA A 319 18.13 9.09 6.81
CA ALA A 319 19.15 8.93 5.78
C ALA A 319 19.40 7.46 5.45
N GLY A 320 19.44 6.60 6.47
CA GLY A 320 19.48 5.15 6.31
C GLY A 320 18.26 4.60 5.56
N PHE A 321 17.07 5.18 5.74
CA PHE A 321 15.88 4.81 4.97
C PHE A 321 16.05 5.07 3.46
N TYR A 322 16.47 6.27 3.06
CA TYR A 322 16.75 6.56 1.65
C TYR A 322 17.87 5.67 1.08
N GLN A 323 18.93 5.45 1.87
CA GLN A 323 20.01 4.56 1.45
C GLN A 323 19.52 3.11 1.27
N TYR A 324 18.61 2.64 2.12
CA TYR A 324 18.01 1.32 2.00
C TYR A 324 17.17 1.19 0.71
N VAL A 325 16.32 2.16 0.42
CA VAL A 325 15.56 2.21 -0.85
C VAL A 325 16.50 2.15 -2.05
N LEU A 326 17.53 3.01 -2.08
CA LEU A 326 18.53 3.03 -3.15
C LEU A 326 19.26 1.68 -3.28
N THR A 327 19.60 1.05 -2.16
CA THR A 327 20.30 -0.25 -2.13
C THR A 327 19.41 -1.35 -2.75
N LEU A 328 18.14 -1.41 -2.41
CA LEU A 328 17.21 -2.39 -2.98
C LEU A 328 16.99 -2.17 -4.49
N LEU A 329 16.99 -0.92 -4.94
CA LEU A 329 16.82 -0.57 -6.34
C LEU A 329 18.11 -0.73 -7.18
N ALA A 330 19.27 -0.94 -6.53
CA ALA A 330 20.56 -1.16 -7.20
C ALA A 330 20.65 -2.57 -7.79
N THR A 331 19.73 -2.90 -8.69
CA THR A 331 19.65 -4.24 -9.30
C THR A 331 19.10 -4.17 -10.73
N ASN A 332 19.43 -5.19 -11.51
CA ASN A 332 18.87 -5.41 -12.85
C ASN A 332 17.77 -6.48 -12.85
N GLY A 333 17.43 -7.01 -11.69
CA GLY A 333 16.56 -8.17 -11.56
C GLY A 333 17.30 -9.47 -11.92
N SER A 334 16.68 -10.59 -11.72
CA SER A 334 17.18 -11.91 -12.13
C SER A 334 16.83 -12.21 -13.57
#